data_bd5ba95c7b0da7824dd8ef932eea0466
#
_entry.id   bd5ba95c7b0da7824dd8ef932eea0466
#
_cell.length_a   1.000
_cell.length_b   1.000
_cell.length_c   1.000
_cell.angle_alpha   90.00
_cell.angle_beta   90.00
_cell.angle_gamma   90.00
#
_symmetry.space_group_name_H-M   'P 1'
#
loop_
_entity.id
_entity.type
_entity.pdbx_description
1 polymer ?
#
loop_
_entity_poly.entity_id
_entity_poly.type
_entity_poly.pdbx_seq_one_letter_code
_entity_poly.pdbx_strand_id
1 'polypeptide(L)'
;PEALNFIADELGLQKSQFSRKVKYPFGGFYKGLMKEIQEPEYSMQTYDTSILDEYAGKYNLMFFRDGISFQTQEYFNVGFDIETLRITVPEYTLDGKLCGIMGRLNDSKCSKDERWLPIIPCSRSLTLYGYHHNYETIQQKNIVVIGESEKFVQQLHSMGSGIGLATCGCDVSDVQAKHIKSLMTNKIILAYDEGLEEDQIRLQAEKLI
;
A
#
# COMPACT_ATOMS: atom_id res chain seq x y z
N PRO A 1 21.79 22.82 -19.40
CA PRO A 1 22.75 23.24 -20.47
C PRO A 1 24.14 22.65 -20.26
N GLU A 2 24.70 22.65 -19.02
CA GLU A 2 26.05 22.18 -18.72
C GLU A 2 26.25 20.68 -18.96
N ALA A 3 25.32 19.82 -18.55
CA ALA A 3 25.39 18.39 -18.77
C ALA A 3 25.40 18.01 -20.26
N LEU A 4 24.62 18.72 -21.10
CA LEU A 4 24.60 18.51 -22.55
C LEU A 4 25.90 18.97 -23.22
N ASN A 5 26.50 20.06 -22.72
CA ASN A 5 27.80 20.52 -23.20
C ASN A 5 28.93 19.54 -22.85
N PHE A 6 28.90 18.98 -21.63
CA PHE A 6 29.84 17.95 -21.19
C PHE A 6 29.74 16.69 -22.07
N ILE A 7 28.52 16.20 -22.31
CA ILE A 7 28.29 15.02 -23.17
C ILE A 7 28.77 15.31 -24.64
N ALA A 8 28.52 16.51 -25.15
CA ALA A 8 28.97 16.89 -26.46
C ALA A 8 30.51 16.92 -26.59
N ASP A 9 31.19 17.41 -25.56
CA ASP A 9 32.66 17.45 -25.52
C ASP A 9 33.25 16.02 -25.41
N GLU A 10 32.68 15.14 -24.59
CA GLU A 10 33.11 13.73 -24.47
C GLU A 10 32.89 12.93 -25.76
N LEU A 11 31.80 13.20 -26.49
CA LEU A 11 31.46 12.49 -27.72
C LEU A 11 32.02 13.15 -28.99
N GLY A 12 32.78 14.24 -28.88
CA GLY A 12 33.34 14.97 -30.02
C GLY A 12 32.28 15.59 -30.95
N LEU A 13 31.09 15.91 -30.42
CA LEU A 13 29.97 16.46 -31.19
C LEU A 13 30.10 17.98 -31.33
N GLN A 14 29.81 18.51 -32.52
CA GLN A 14 29.87 19.96 -32.75
C GLN A 14 28.70 20.66 -32.00
N LYS A 15 29.03 21.58 -31.09
CA LYS A 15 28.06 22.35 -30.26
C LYS A 15 27.02 23.14 -31.05
N SER A 16 27.31 23.47 -32.34
CA SER A 16 26.38 24.15 -33.24
C SER A 16 25.13 23.34 -33.59
N GLN A 17 25.16 22.03 -33.38
CA GLN A 17 23.99 21.15 -33.63
C GLN A 17 22.96 21.23 -32.51
N PHE A 18 23.33 21.71 -31.30
CA PHE A 18 22.44 21.84 -30.16
C PHE A 18 21.83 23.23 -30.03
N SER A 19 22.24 24.21 -30.81
CA SER A 19 21.78 25.59 -30.72
C SER A 19 20.58 25.92 -31.61
N ARG A 20 20.12 24.99 -32.44
CA ARG A 20 18.88 25.16 -33.18
C ARG A 20 17.70 25.04 -32.15
N LYS A 21 17.04 26.16 -31.91
CA LYS A 21 15.69 26.16 -31.34
C LYS A 21 14.78 25.39 -32.28
N VAL A 22 14.78 24.06 -32.17
CA VAL A 22 13.80 23.22 -32.86
C VAL A 22 12.47 23.58 -32.21
N LYS A 23 11.64 24.38 -32.90
CA LYS A 23 10.23 24.51 -32.56
C LYS A 23 9.62 23.12 -32.81
N TYR A 24 9.60 22.29 -31.80
CA TYR A 24 8.84 21.05 -31.88
C TYR A 24 7.38 21.42 -32.08
N PRO A 25 6.74 21.03 -33.19
CA PRO A 25 5.31 21.28 -33.40
C PRO A 25 4.44 20.63 -32.32
N PHE A 26 5.03 19.76 -31.53
CA PHE A 26 4.42 19.03 -30.42
C PHE A 26 4.52 19.71 -29.03
N GLY A 27 5.15 20.90 -28.91
CA GLY A 27 5.28 21.58 -27.63
C GLY A 27 3.94 21.94 -26.98
N GLY A 28 2.90 22.18 -27.78
CA GLY A 28 1.53 22.35 -27.32
C GLY A 28 0.87 21.04 -26.88
N PHE A 29 1.13 19.98 -27.62
CA PHE A 29 0.64 18.63 -27.32
C PHE A 29 1.26 18.10 -26.03
N TYR A 30 2.59 18.25 -25.83
CA TYR A 30 3.28 17.87 -24.58
C TYR A 30 2.78 18.65 -23.38
N LYS A 31 2.52 19.96 -23.52
CA LYS A 31 1.90 20.76 -22.44
C LYS A 31 0.47 20.36 -22.15
N GLY A 32 -0.29 19.96 -23.16
CA GLY A 32 -1.63 19.38 -22.98
C GLY A 32 -1.58 18.04 -22.27
N LEU A 33 -0.72 17.12 -22.73
CA LEU A 33 -0.52 15.79 -22.15
C LEU A 33 -0.04 15.90 -20.70
N MET A 34 0.89 16.80 -20.39
CA MET A 34 1.38 17.03 -19.02
C MET A 34 0.34 17.69 -18.11
N LYS A 35 -0.68 18.37 -18.68
CA LYS A 35 -1.81 18.87 -17.92
C LYS A 35 -2.85 17.78 -17.63
N GLU A 36 -3.00 16.82 -18.54
CA GLU A 36 -3.85 15.62 -18.35
C GLU A 36 -3.21 14.59 -17.42
N ILE A 37 -1.86 14.58 -17.30
CA ILE A 37 -1.09 13.75 -16.38
C ILE A 37 -0.88 14.43 -15.00
N GLN A 38 -1.55 15.55 -14.71
CA GLN A 38 -1.67 16.00 -13.33
C GLN A 38 -2.55 14.98 -12.60
N GLU A 39 -1.84 14.02 -11.99
CA GLU A 39 -2.48 13.06 -11.09
C GLU A 39 -3.25 13.84 -10.03
N PRO A 40 -4.49 13.45 -9.74
CA PRO A 40 -5.21 14.05 -8.64
C PRO A 40 -4.35 13.89 -7.39
N GLU A 41 -4.00 15.00 -6.76
CA GLU A 41 -3.29 15.00 -5.48
C GLU A 41 -4.29 14.49 -4.43
N TYR A 42 -4.23 13.19 -4.14
CA TYR A 42 -5.04 12.59 -3.08
C TYR A 42 -4.46 13.00 -1.72
N SER A 43 -5.02 14.01 -1.10
CA SER A 43 -4.70 14.34 0.28
C SER A 43 -5.46 13.39 1.22
N MET A 44 -4.75 12.70 2.07
CA MET A 44 -5.32 11.85 3.11
C MET A 44 -5.14 12.52 4.47
N GLN A 45 -6.19 12.55 5.28
CA GLN A 45 -6.08 13.03 6.65
C GLN A 45 -5.15 12.10 7.43
N THR A 46 -4.23 12.69 8.19
CA THR A 46 -3.31 11.95 9.06
C THR A 46 -3.46 12.40 10.49
N TYR A 47 -3.11 11.51 11.42
CA TYR A 47 -3.28 11.68 12.85
C TYR A 47 -1.95 11.49 13.56
N ASP A 48 -1.83 12.06 14.76
CA ASP A 48 -0.72 11.78 15.65
C ASP A 48 -0.82 10.34 16.18
N THR A 49 0.31 9.64 16.21
CA THR A 49 0.36 8.25 16.66
C THR A 49 0.06 8.07 18.15
N SER A 50 0.10 9.14 18.96
CA SER A 50 -0.28 9.11 20.38
C SER A 50 -1.74 8.67 20.61
N ILE A 51 -2.61 8.80 19.58
CA ILE A 51 -3.98 8.24 19.65
C ILE A 51 -3.96 6.73 19.90
N LEU A 52 -2.93 6.03 19.45
CA LEU A 52 -2.81 4.59 19.63
C LEU A 52 -2.56 4.19 21.09
N ASP A 53 -2.11 5.11 21.95
CA ASP A 53 -1.81 4.84 23.36
C ASP A 53 -3.08 4.41 24.11
N GLU A 54 -4.25 4.87 23.69
CA GLU A 54 -5.54 4.45 24.25
C GLU A 54 -5.81 2.95 24.08
N TYR A 55 -5.25 2.36 23.03
CA TYR A 55 -5.46 0.97 22.63
C TYR A 55 -4.25 0.08 22.91
N ALA A 56 -3.08 0.66 23.20
CA ALA A 56 -1.80 -0.04 23.34
C ALA A 56 -1.76 -1.04 24.49
N GLY A 57 -0.81 -1.99 24.39
CA GLY A 57 -0.52 -2.96 25.45
C GLY A 57 -1.58 -4.04 25.68
N LYS A 58 -2.55 -4.18 24.80
CA LYS A 58 -3.68 -5.10 24.93
C LYS A 58 -3.63 -6.17 23.85
N TYR A 59 -2.79 -7.19 24.05
CA TYR A 59 -2.73 -8.33 23.14
C TYR A 59 -4.04 -9.09 23.07
N ASN A 60 -4.44 -9.48 21.88
CA ASN A 60 -5.71 -10.15 21.66
C ASN A 60 -5.54 -11.64 21.38
N LEU A 61 -6.21 -12.47 22.23
CA LEU A 61 -6.14 -13.93 22.13
C LEU A 61 -6.89 -14.47 20.89
N MET A 62 -7.88 -13.77 20.35
CA MET A 62 -8.57 -14.20 19.15
C MET A 62 -7.61 -14.10 17.96
N PHE A 63 -6.86 -13.01 17.82
CA PHE A 63 -5.82 -12.87 16.80
C PHE A 63 -4.71 -13.89 16.98
N PHE A 64 -4.31 -14.17 18.22
CA PHE A 64 -3.33 -15.22 18.48
C PHE A 64 -3.81 -16.60 18.02
N ARG A 65 -5.07 -16.97 18.29
CA ARG A 65 -5.67 -18.23 17.81
C ARG A 65 -5.80 -18.27 16.29
N ASP A 66 -5.93 -17.12 15.66
CA ASP A 66 -5.96 -16.96 14.20
C ASP A 66 -4.56 -16.99 13.56
N GLY A 67 -3.51 -17.30 14.34
CA GLY A 67 -2.13 -17.43 13.86
C GLY A 67 -1.34 -16.10 13.83
N ILE A 68 -1.82 -15.06 14.52
CA ILE A 68 -1.11 -13.78 14.63
C ILE A 68 -0.43 -13.69 15.99
N SER A 69 0.89 -13.84 16.00
CA SER A 69 1.71 -13.84 17.21
C SER A 69 1.64 -12.50 17.96
N PHE A 70 1.93 -12.51 19.26
CA PHE A 70 1.95 -11.28 20.05
C PHE A 70 3.01 -10.30 19.55
N GLN A 71 4.16 -10.79 19.09
CA GLN A 71 5.20 -9.95 18.48
C GLN A 71 4.70 -9.27 17.20
N THR A 72 3.91 -9.97 16.40
CA THR A 72 3.28 -9.37 15.21
C THR A 72 2.22 -8.35 15.60
N GLN A 73 1.41 -8.63 16.60
CA GLN A 73 0.42 -7.66 17.08
C GLN A 73 1.11 -6.38 17.57
N GLU A 74 2.21 -6.49 18.30
CA GLU A 74 3.02 -5.36 18.74
C GLU A 74 3.64 -4.61 17.54
N TYR A 75 4.23 -5.34 16.59
CA TYR A 75 4.85 -4.76 15.40
C TYR A 75 3.89 -3.93 14.55
N PHE A 76 2.64 -4.36 14.42
CA PHE A 76 1.59 -3.66 13.69
C PHE A 76 0.76 -2.71 14.56
N ASN A 77 1.14 -2.47 15.82
CA ASN A 77 0.41 -1.64 16.77
C ASN A 77 -1.06 -2.06 16.94
N VAL A 78 -1.32 -3.36 16.89
CA VAL A 78 -2.65 -3.91 17.16
C VAL A 78 -2.97 -3.68 18.62
N GLY A 79 -4.14 -3.13 18.90
CA GLY A 79 -4.61 -2.86 20.25
C GLY A 79 -6.03 -3.34 20.50
N PHE A 80 -6.68 -2.79 21.50
CA PHE A 80 -8.04 -3.15 21.84
C PHE A 80 -8.82 -1.94 22.37
N ASP A 81 -9.92 -1.64 21.74
CA ASP A 81 -10.90 -0.66 22.21
C ASP A 81 -11.89 -1.32 23.17
N ILE A 82 -11.86 -0.88 24.43
CA ILE A 82 -12.72 -1.42 25.49
C ILE A 82 -14.17 -0.95 25.32
N GLU A 83 -14.39 0.23 24.76
CA GLU A 83 -15.74 0.79 24.64
C GLU A 83 -16.56 0.06 23.58
N THR A 84 -15.93 -0.19 22.43
CA THR A 84 -16.60 -0.88 21.31
C THR A 84 -16.34 -2.39 21.28
N LEU A 85 -15.51 -2.91 22.19
CA LEU A 85 -15.07 -4.31 22.25
C LEU A 85 -14.41 -4.78 20.93
N ARG A 86 -13.61 -3.91 20.31
CA ARG A 86 -12.96 -4.16 19.03
C ARG A 86 -11.45 -4.25 19.17
N ILE A 87 -10.89 -5.20 18.46
CA ILE A 87 -9.46 -5.25 18.20
C ILE A 87 -9.14 -4.13 17.21
N THR A 88 -8.24 -3.22 17.59
CA THR A 88 -7.88 -2.09 16.75
C THR A 88 -6.71 -2.43 15.85
N VAL A 89 -6.84 -2.09 14.58
CA VAL A 89 -5.82 -2.31 13.54
C VAL A 89 -5.55 -0.97 12.87
N PRO A 90 -4.40 -0.34 13.17
CA PRO A 90 -4.03 0.94 12.58
C PRO A 90 -3.73 0.84 11.10
N GLU A 91 -4.18 1.83 10.34
CA GLU A 91 -3.92 2.00 8.92
C GLU A 91 -2.93 3.14 8.71
N TYR A 92 -1.96 2.91 7.83
CA TYR A 92 -0.91 3.88 7.56
C TYR A 92 -0.88 4.27 6.08
N THR A 93 -0.50 5.51 5.82
CA THR A 93 -0.10 5.95 4.49
C THR A 93 1.18 5.23 4.06
N LEU A 94 1.55 5.33 2.80
CA LEU A 94 2.76 4.68 2.28
C LEU A 94 4.04 5.23 2.95
N ASP A 95 4.02 6.50 3.38
CA ASP A 95 5.12 7.15 4.11
C ASP A 95 5.05 6.95 5.63
N GLY A 96 4.17 6.06 6.10
CA GLY A 96 4.12 5.62 7.50
C GLY A 96 3.37 6.55 8.46
N LYS A 97 2.57 7.49 7.97
CA LYS A 97 1.72 8.31 8.83
C LYS A 97 0.41 7.60 9.12
N LEU A 98 -0.05 7.64 10.37
CA LEU A 98 -1.34 7.08 10.76
C LEU A 98 -2.47 7.81 10.01
N CYS A 99 -3.30 7.07 9.29
CA CYS A 99 -4.41 7.66 8.52
C CYS A 99 -5.79 7.10 8.90
N GLY A 100 -5.85 6.02 9.68
CA GLY A 100 -7.11 5.46 10.14
C GLY A 100 -6.90 4.33 11.14
N ILE A 101 -8.00 3.85 11.71
CA ILE A 101 -8.02 2.69 12.60
C ILE A 101 -9.24 1.85 12.27
N MET A 102 -9.02 0.61 11.86
CA MET A 102 -10.08 -0.38 11.70
C MET A 102 -10.31 -1.12 13.02
N GLY A 103 -11.56 -1.45 13.27
CA GLY A 103 -11.99 -2.18 14.46
C GLY A 103 -12.57 -3.55 14.10
N ARG A 104 -11.92 -4.65 14.49
CA ARG A 104 -12.43 -6.01 14.36
C ARG A 104 -13.20 -6.39 15.63
N LEU A 105 -14.50 -6.66 15.53
CA LEU A 105 -15.28 -7.09 16.68
C LEU A 105 -14.68 -8.37 17.30
N ASN A 106 -14.43 -8.33 18.60
CA ASN A 106 -13.82 -9.46 19.33
C ASN A 106 -14.84 -10.56 19.64
N ASP A 107 -15.62 -10.93 18.61
CA ASP A 107 -16.59 -12.03 18.64
C ASP A 107 -16.49 -12.81 17.32
N SER A 108 -16.23 -14.12 17.43
CA SER A 108 -16.14 -15.01 16.28
C SER A 108 -17.51 -15.32 15.64
N LYS A 109 -18.59 -15.09 16.34
CA LYS A 109 -19.98 -15.38 15.91
C LYS A 109 -20.71 -14.18 15.34
N CYS A 110 -20.06 -13.00 15.30
CA CYS A 110 -20.67 -11.79 14.77
C CYS A 110 -21.04 -11.90 13.28
N SER A 111 -22.04 -11.13 12.85
CA SER A 111 -22.41 -11.03 11.44
C SER A 111 -21.25 -10.46 10.60
N LYS A 112 -21.28 -10.67 9.27
CA LYS A 112 -20.26 -10.12 8.36
C LYS A 112 -20.23 -8.60 8.43
N ASP A 113 -21.38 -7.97 8.49
CA ASP A 113 -21.53 -6.50 8.44
C ASP A 113 -21.01 -5.81 9.72
N GLU A 114 -21.10 -6.48 10.87
CA GLU A 114 -20.61 -5.94 12.16
C GLU A 114 -19.14 -6.29 12.40
N ARG A 115 -18.61 -7.23 11.64
CA ARG A 115 -17.28 -7.81 11.87
C ARG A 115 -16.18 -6.79 11.82
N TRP A 116 -16.16 -5.96 10.80
CA TRP A 116 -15.17 -4.91 10.61
C TRP A 116 -15.85 -3.56 10.45
N LEU A 117 -15.60 -2.64 11.36
CA LEU A 117 -16.07 -1.26 11.29
C LEU A 117 -14.91 -0.30 11.54
N PRO A 118 -14.85 0.85 10.86
CA PRO A 118 -13.83 1.84 11.15
C PRO A 118 -14.09 2.50 12.50
N ILE A 119 -13.05 2.63 13.32
CA ILE A 119 -13.01 3.50 14.50
C ILE A 119 -12.61 4.91 14.03
N ILE A 120 -11.55 5.01 13.23
CA ILE A 120 -11.17 6.21 12.50
C ILE A 120 -11.18 5.84 11.01
N PRO A 121 -12.12 6.36 10.22
CA PRO A 121 -12.22 6.01 8.80
C PRO A 121 -11.08 6.60 7.98
N CYS A 122 -10.60 5.85 6.99
CA CYS A 122 -9.65 6.30 5.97
C CYS A 122 -10.04 5.79 4.58
N SER A 123 -9.44 6.39 3.55
CA SER A 123 -9.65 5.99 2.16
C SER A 123 -8.75 4.80 1.82
N ARG A 124 -9.20 3.59 2.13
CA ARG A 124 -8.42 2.33 1.96
C ARG A 124 -8.00 2.07 0.51
N SER A 125 -8.76 2.55 -0.46
CA SER A 125 -8.40 2.48 -1.88
C SER A 125 -7.15 3.28 -2.27
N LEU A 126 -6.67 4.15 -1.38
CA LEU A 126 -5.47 4.98 -1.57
C LEU A 126 -4.25 4.42 -0.82
N THR A 127 -4.42 3.38 0.00
CA THR A 127 -3.38 2.76 0.81
C THR A 127 -3.21 1.29 0.48
N LEU A 128 -2.13 0.71 0.98
CA LEU A 128 -1.88 -0.73 0.98
C LEU A 128 -1.45 -1.10 2.40
N TYR A 129 -2.27 -1.91 3.09
CA TYR A 129 -1.91 -2.35 4.42
C TYR A 129 -0.60 -3.13 4.41
N GLY A 130 0.26 -2.84 5.36
CA GLY A 130 1.59 -3.45 5.45
C GLY A 130 2.67 -2.78 4.59
N TYR A 131 2.34 -1.82 3.70
CA TYR A 131 3.33 -1.22 2.79
C TYR A 131 4.49 -0.59 3.57
N HIS A 132 4.20 0.33 4.48
CA HIS A 132 5.21 0.98 5.32
C HIS A 132 6.05 -0.03 6.12
N HIS A 133 5.40 -1.03 6.71
CA HIS A 133 6.06 -2.02 7.55
C HIS A 133 6.96 -2.98 6.77
N ASN A 134 6.55 -3.40 5.58
CA ASN A 134 7.16 -4.48 4.84
C ASN A 134 8.03 -4.02 3.66
N TYR A 135 8.06 -2.71 3.37
CA TYR A 135 8.74 -2.14 2.20
C TYR A 135 10.18 -2.64 2.05
N GLU A 136 11.00 -2.50 3.10
CA GLU A 136 12.41 -2.91 3.05
C GLU A 136 12.58 -4.39 2.77
N THR A 137 11.76 -5.24 3.43
CA THR A 137 11.81 -6.71 3.24
C THR A 137 11.38 -7.09 1.82
N ILE A 138 10.35 -6.44 1.28
CA ILE A 138 9.89 -6.63 -0.09
C ILE A 138 11.01 -6.27 -1.06
N GLN A 139 11.68 -5.13 -0.88
CA GLN A 139 12.79 -4.70 -1.72
C GLN A 139 13.97 -5.68 -1.65
N GLN A 140 14.35 -6.13 -0.46
CA GLN A 140 15.44 -7.09 -0.29
C GLN A 140 15.14 -8.45 -0.92
N LYS A 141 13.91 -8.95 -0.77
CA LYS A 141 13.49 -10.25 -1.33
C LYS A 141 13.06 -10.16 -2.79
N ASN A 142 12.78 -8.97 -3.27
CA ASN A 142 12.33 -8.70 -4.64
C ASN A 142 11.04 -9.47 -5.03
N ILE A 143 10.18 -9.70 -4.05
CA ILE A 143 8.90 -10.43 -4.15
C ILE A 143 7.89 -9.72 -3.25
N VAL A 144 6.65 -9.59 -3.75
CA VAL A 144 5.50 -9.13 -2.95
C VAL A 144 4.35 -10.10 -3.08
N VAL A 145 3.62 -10.32 -1.98
CA VAL A 145 2.40 -11.12 -1.93
C VAL A 145 1.23 -10.20 -1.57
N ILE A 146 0.22 -10.15 -2.42
CA ILE A 146 -0.96 -9.29 -2.27
C ILE A 146 -2.14 -10.15 -1.81
N GLY A 147 -2.71 -9.81 -0.67
CA GLY A 147 -3.92 -10.43 -0.13
C GLY A 147 -5.06 -9.43 0.04
N GLU A 148 -6.19 -9.90 0.56
CA GLU A 148 -7.39 -9.08 0.73
C GLU A 148 -7.46 -8.33 2.06
N SER A 149 -6.89 -8.87 3.13
CA SER A 149 -7.14 -8.38 4.49
C SER A 149 -5.88 -8.09 5.28
N GLU A 150 -6.01 -7.22 6.28
CA GLU A 150 -4.98 -6.90 7.26
C GLU A 150 -4.49 -8.15 8.00
N LYS A 151 -5.43 -9.06 8.31
CA LYS A 151 -5.10 -10.33 8.97
C LYS A 151 -4.15 -11.19 8.15
N PHE A 152 -4.36 -11.27 6.84
CA PHE A 152 -3.48 -12.01 5.94
C PHE A 152 -2.03 -11.52 6.05
N VAL A 153 -1.81 -10.20 6.03
CA VAL A 153 -0.46 -9.61 6.16
C VAL A 153 0.15 -9.95 7.51
N GLN A 154 -0.63 -9.84 8.59
CA GLN A 154 -0.17 -10.14 9.94
C GLN A 154 0.12 -11.64 10.14
N GLN A 155 -0.68 -12.53 9.56
CA GLN A 155 -0.43 -13.99 9.57
C GLN A 155 0.86 -14.32 8.83
N LEU A 156 1.06 -13.75 7.64
CA LEU A 156 2.28 -13.95 6.85
C LEU A 156 3.52 -13.44 7.59
N HIS A 157 3.41 -12.29 8.26
CA HIS A 157 4.48 -11.77 9.12
C HIS A 157 4.77 -12.70 10.30
N SER A 158 3.73 -13.27 10.95
CA SER A 158 3.87 -14.21 12.06
C SER A 158 4.57 -15.53 11.65
N MET A 159 4.50 -15.88 10.37
CA MET A 159 5.25 -16.99 9.76
C MET A 159 6.69 -16.61 9.39
N GLY A 160 7.16 -15.43 9.77
CA GLY A 160 8.52 -14.94 9.48
C GLY A 160 8.67 -14.34 8.08
N SER A 161 7.58 -13.96 7.42
CA SER A 161 7.61 -13.40 6.07
C SER A 161 6.99 -12.00 6.01
N GLY A 162 7.86 -10.98 5.95
CA GLY A 162 7.47 -9.57 5.82
C GLY A 162 7.32 -9.09 4.37
N ILE A 163 6.67 -9.89 3.49
CA ILE A 163 6.47 -9.55 2.07
C ILE A 163 5.00 -9.36 1.69
N GLY A 164 4.10 -9.39 2.68
CA GLY A 164 2.66 -9.28 2.46
C GLY A 164 2.20 -7.83 2.38
N LEU A 165 1.28 -7.55 1.46
CA LEU A 165 0.47 -6.34 1.43
C LEU A 165 -0.99 -6.73 1.31
N ALA A 166 -1.91 -5.85 1.76
CA ALA A 166 -3.32 -6.06 1.53
C ALA A 166 -3.98 -4.85 0.88
N THR A 167 -4.91 -5.14 -0.04
CA THR A 167 -5.77 -4.14 -0.68
C THR A 167 -6.92 -3.70 0.21
N CYS A 168 -7.20 -4.48 1.26
CA CYS A 168 -8.31 -4.28 2.18
C CYS A 168 -9.68 -4.28 1.47
N GLY A 169 -9.80 -5.08 0.44
CA GLY A 169 -10.97 -5.31 -0.40
C GLY A 169 -10.65 -6.31 -1.50
N CYS A 170 -11.68 -6.78 -2.21
CA CYS A 170 -11.51 -7.78 -3.27
C CYS A 170 -10.95 -7.22 -4.59
N ASP A 171 -10.93 -5.89 -4.76
CA ASP A 171 -10.43 -5.23 -5.96
C ASP A 171 -9.20 -4.38 -5.68
N VAL A 172 -8.22 -4.46 -6.58
CA VAL A 172 -7.09 -3.53 -6.60
C VAL A 172 -7.53 -2.23 -7.25
N SER A 173 -7.46 -1.10 -6.53
CA SER A 173 -7.71 0.21 -7.11
C SER A 173 -6.57 0.62 -8.06
N ASP A 174 -6.82 1.59 -8.94
CA ASP A 174 -5.78 2.11 -9.85
C ASP A 174 -4.60 2.73 -9.09
N VAL A 175 -4.90 3.38 -7.95
CA VAL A 175 -3.87 3.96 -7.07
C VAL A 175 -3.04 2.86 -6.41
N GLN A 176 -3.68 1.82 -5.88
CA GLN A 176 -2.99 0.66 -5.31
C GLN A 176 -2.15 -0.06 -6.36
N ALA A 177 -2.68 -0.29 -7.57
CA ALA A 177 -1.95 -0.91 -8.67
C ALA A 177 -0.68 -0.12 -9.01
N LYS A 178 -0.78 1.21 -9.08
CA LYS A 178 0.37 2.08 -9.30
C LYS A 178 1.43 1.91 -8.21
N HIS A 179 1.02 1.88 -6.94
CA HIS A 179 1.95 1.68 -5.82
C HIS A 179 2.61 0.30 -5.83
N ILE A 180 1.86 -0.75 -6.17
CA ILE A 180 2.42 -2.10 -6.31
C ILE A 180 3.44 -2.15 -7.45
N LYS A 181 3.13 -1.55 -8.61
CA LYS A 181 4.09 -1.46 -9.73
C LYS A 181 5.34 -0.66 -9.37
N SER A 182 5.20 0.41 -8.57
CA SER A 182 6.34 1.23 -8.15
C SER A 182 7.33 0.50 -7.23
N LEU A 183 6.94 -0.64 -6.64
CA LEU A 183 7.85 -1.51 -5.92
C LEU A 183 8.91 -2.14 -6.83
N MET A 184 8.66 -2.22 -8.15
CA MET A 184 9.57 -2.78 -9.17
C MET A 184 10.10 -4.17 -8.80
N THR A 185 9.29 -4.99 -8.13
CA THR A 185 9.66 -6.35 -7.72
C THR A 185 9.60 -7.32 -8.90
N ASN A 186 10.48 -8.31 -8.91
CA ASN A 186 10.52 -9.33 -9.97
C ASN A 186 9.31 -10.27 -9.96
N LYS A 187 8.62 -10.37 -8.81
CA LYS A 187 7.50 -11.28 -8.65
C LYS A 187 6.40 -10.67 -7.79
N ILE A 188 5.19 -10.63 -8.35
CA ILE A 188 3.96 -10.30 -7.64
C ILE A 188 3.13 -11.58 -7.55
N ILE A 189 2.68 -11.94 -6.35
CA ILE A 189 1.83 -13.09 -6.09
C ILE A 189 0.49 -12.55 -5.58
N LEU A 190 -0.61 -12.91 -6.24
CA LEU A 190 -1.97 -12.66 -5.75
C LEU A 190 -2.40 -13.85 -4.91
N ALA A 191 -2.73 -13.60 -3.64
CA ALA A 191 -3.16 -14.59 -2.65
C ALA A 191 -4.52 -14.17 -2.09
N TYR A 192 -5.54 -14.30 -2.92
CA TYR A 192 -6.92 -14.00 -2.55
C TYR A 192 -7.58 -15.18 -1.85
N ASP A 193 -8.64 -14.87 -1.08
CA ASP A 193 -9.42 -15.87 -0.37
C ASP A 193 -10.14 -16.82 -1.36
N GLU A 194 -10.41 -18.05 -0.90
CA GLU A 194 -11.15 -19.05 -1.66
C GLU A 194 -12.57 -18.54 -1.99
N GLY A 195 -12.98 -18.67 -3.26
CA GLY A 195 -14.31 -18.29 -3.75
C GLY A 195 -14.32 -17.14 -4.76
N LEU A 196 -13.17 -16.52 -5.07
CA LEU A 196 -13.06 -15.65 -6.23
C LEU A 196 -12.93 -16.47 -7.50
N GLU A 197 -13.68 -16.08 -8.54
CA GLU A 197 -13.57 -16.72 -9.85
C GLU A 197 -12.23 -16.37 -10.52
N GLU A 198 -11.69 -17.30 -11.29
CA GLU A 198 -10.40 -17.15 -11.98
C GLU A 198 -10.37 -15.88 -12.85
N ASP A 199 -11.46 -15.55 -13.52
CA ASP A 199 -11.57 -14.35 -14.37
C ASP A 199 -11.44 -13.06 -13.55
N GLN A 200 -11.96 -13.03 -12.32
CA GLN A 200 -11.82 -11.89 -11.43
C GLN A 200 -10.36 -11.72 -11.01
N ILE A 201 -9.68 -12.80 -10.64
CA ILE A 201 -8.25 -12.77 -10.29
C ILE A 201 -7.41 -12.33 -11.49
N ARG A 202 -7.74 -12.80 -12.69
CA ARG A 202 -7.07 -12.40 -13.94
C ARG A 202 -7.19 -10.89 -14.19
N LEU A 203 -8.39 -10.32 -14.02
CA LEU A 203 -8.60 -8.86 -14.16
C LEU A 203 -7.74 -8.06 -13.16
N GLN A 204 -7.58 -8.55 -11.93
CA GLN A 204 -6.69 -7.89 -10.96
C GLN A 204 -5.22 -8.02 -11.38
N ALA A 205 -4.81 -9.17 -11.90
CA ALA A 205 -3.45 -9.40 -12.39
C ALA A 205 -3.12 -8.48 -13.58
N GLU A 206 -4.05 -8.28 -14.52
CA GLU A 206 -3.88 -7.38 -15.67
C GLU A 206 -3.64 -5.93 -15.26
N LYS A 207 -4.19 -5.47 -14.13
CA LYS A 207 -3.89 -4.13 -13.59
C LYS A 207 -2.44 -4.00 -13.09
N LEU A 208 -1.76 -5.11 -12.81
CA LEU A 208 -0.44 -5.14 -12.19
C LEU A 208 0.72 -5.38 -13.19
N ILE A 209 0.39 -5.57 -14.46
CA ILE A 209 1.37 -5.78 -15.55
C ILE A 209 1.77 -4.47 -16.23
#